data_f1f44a2cc3edbcb944fe9a42f7f48d25
#
_entry.id   f1f44a2cc3edbcb944fe9a42f7f48d25
#
_cell.length_a   1.000
_cell.length_b   1.000
_cell.length_c   1.000
_cell.angle_alpha   90.00
_cell.angle_beta   90.00
_cell.angle_gamma   90.00
#
_symmetry.space_group_name_H-M   'P 1'
#
loop_
_entity.id
_entity.type
_entity.pdbx_description
1 polymer ?
#
loop_
_entity_poly.entity_id
_entity_poly.type
_entity_poly.pdbx_seq_one_letter_code
_entity_poly.pdbx_strand_id
1 'polypeptide(L)'
;MGKTQEENTKTIISNTMTTPKVTVLVAVYNAEKYIRKCLDSLIGQTLTDIQVVCIDDASTDNSLSILNEYARKDNRIEVIALTENHGQAHARNQGLGMVRGQYVCFLDSDDWMSADCLEKAVDCFTQHPLTDSVLFDTRYVYPDREESYPMPKFEAMSGKEAFEASLTWKIHGVYIVKAEIHKEFPYDESCKAYSDDNTTRLHYLSSREVRTCEGRYYYLQHGESTTHKTGLQRFDYLKANMSMKQTLLKIGAEERILDLYENVRWLNVVGLMYYVFLNRKLLSKGDIKEGMRIIRWAWNSIEQDRLEPRYKRKLGYMPMKWSWNAFVVQENVYFTLKALLNRR
;
A
#
# COMPACT_ATOMS: atom_id res chain seq x y z
N MET A 1 34.45 51.81 -47.11
CA MET A 1 33.91 51.90 -45.74
C MET A 1 33.06 50.67 -45.53
N GLY A 2 33.67 49.62 -45.05
CA GLY A 2 32.97 48.35 -44.71
C GLY A 2 32.58 48.36 -43.25
N LYS A 3 31.32 48.03 -42.94
CA LYS A 3 30.87 47.72 -41.60
C LYS A 3 30.67 46.21 -41.55
N THR A 4 31.55 45.52 -40.81
CA THR A 4 31.44 44.17 -40.41
C THR A 4 30.29 44.03 -39.37
N GLN A 5 29.29 43.22 -39.67
CA GLN A 5 28.29 42.78 -38.71
C GLN A 5 28.88 41.60 -37.96
N GLU A 6 29.06 41.75 -36.65
CA GLU A 6 29.32 40.66 -35.73
C GLU A 6 27.98 39.94 -35.47
N GLU A 7 27.85 38.72 -35.95
CA GLU A 7 26.78 37.80 -35.58
C GLU A 7 27.01 37.29 -34.16
N ASN A 8 26.21 37.80 -33.22
CA ASN A 8 26.10 37.27 -31.85
C ASN A 8 25.37 35.91 -31.86
N THR A 9 26.11 34.83 -31.98
CA THR A 9 25.61 33.49 -31.82
C THR A 9 25.30 33.26 -30.34
N LYS A 10 24.05 33.46 -29.93
CA LYS A 10 23.56 33.02 -28.63
C LYS A 10 23.54 31.49 -28.60
N THR A 11 24.51 30.90 -27.91
CA THR A 11 24.49 29.49 -27.56
C THR A 11 23.28 29.25 -26.63
N ILE A 12 22.19 28.70 -27.18
CA ILE A 12 21.07 28.19 -26.39
C ILE A 12 21.57 26.90 -25.78
N ILE A 13 22.01 26.98 -24.53
CA ILE A 13 22.18 25.78 -23.70
C ILE A 13 20.76 25.25 -23.46
N SER A 14 20.32 24.29 -24.26
CA SER A 14 19.12 23.52 -23.97
C SER A 14 19.42 22.72 -22.70
N ASN A 15 18.94 23.18 -21.56
CA ASN A 15 18.83 22.39 -20.36
C ASN A 15 17.79 21.30 -20.70
N THR A 16 18.24 20.20 -21.30
CA THR A 16 17.46 18.95 -21.37
C THR A 16 17.30 18.48 -19.95
N MET A 17 16.20 18.86 -19.29
CA MET A 17 15.80 18.23 -18.06
C MET A 17 15.61 16.75 -18.37
N THR A 18 16.57 15.92 -17.99
CA THR A 18 16.46 14.47 -18.12
C THR A 18 15.23 14.03 -17.32
N THR A 19 14.35 13.29 -17.95
CA THR A 19 13.19 12.72 -17.27
C THR A 19 13.71 11.75 -16.20
N PRO A 20 13.38 11.92 -14.91
CA PRO A 20 13.90 11.05 -13.86
C PRO A 20 13.50 9.60 -14.13
N LYS A 21 14.36 8.66 -13.78
CA LYS A 21 14.04 7.22 -13.91
C LYS A 21 12.97 6.81 -12.89
N VAL A 22 13.10 7.26 -11.66
CA VAL A 22 12.21 6.89 -10.56
C VAL A 22 11.61 8.14 -9.91
N THR A 23 10.32 8.12 -9.63
CA THR A 23 9.69 9.04 -8.68
C THR A 23 9.38 8.30 -7.40
N VAL A 24 9.79 8.85 -6.25
CA VAL A 24 9.45 8.34 -4.92
C VAL A 24 8.40 9.26 -4.30
N LEU A 25 7.25 8.72 -3.92
CA LEU A 25 6.17 9.43 -3.22
C LEU A 25 6.33 9.25 -1.71
N VAL A 26 6.42 10.34 -0.96
CA VAL A 26 6.54 10.33 0.50
C VAL A 26 5.37 11.09 1.10
N ALA A 27 4.35 10.38 1.58
CA ALA A 27 3.26 10.99 2.34
C ALA A 27 3.70 11.22 3.79
N VAL A 28 3.49 12.42 4.30
CA VAL A 28 4.02 12.86 5.61
C VAL A 28 2.88 13.43 6.46
N TYR A 29 2.73 12.91 7.67
CA TYR A 29 1.84 13.46 8.69
C TYR A 29 2.42 13.25 10.08
N ASN A 30 2.82 14.35 10.76
CA ASN A 30 3.39 14.35 12.12
C ASN A 30 4.55 13.34 12.27
N ALA A 31 5.54 13.44 11.37
CA ALA A 31 6.68 12.53 11.28
C ALA A 31 8.03 13.19 11.65
N GLU A 32 8.04 14.30 12.41
CA GLU A 32 9.27 15.06 12.72
C GLU A 32 10.41 14.21 13.30
N LYS A 33 10.07 13.13 14.02
CA LYS A 33 11.04 12.22 14.65
C LYS A 33 11.78 11.33 13.62
N TYR A 34 11.16 11.05 12.47
CA TYR A 34 11.59 10.00 11.54
C TYR A 34 12.01 10.53 10.17
N ILE A 35 11.33 11.59 9.71
CA ILE A 35 11.41 12.06 8.31
C ILE A 35 12.84 12.41 7.86
N ARG A 36 13.74 12.84 8.73
CA ARG A 36 15.14 13.12 8.37
C ARG A 36 15.84 11.86 7.88
N LYS A 37 15.68 10.72 8.57
CA LYS A 37 16.27 9.44 8.17
C LYS A 37 15.70 8.94 6.83
N CYS A 38 14.41 9.10 6.64
CA CYS A 38 13.73 8.81 5.37
C CYS A 38 14.37 9.60 4.22
N LEU A 39 14.46 10.93 4.35
CA LEU A 39 14.99 11.81 3.31
C LEU A 39 16.50 11.60 3.08
N ASP A 40 17.29 11.40 4.14
CA ASP A 40 18.72 11.11 4.02
C ASP A 40 18.96 9.84 3.19
N SER A 41 18.11 8.81 3.36
CA SER A 41 18.20 7.59 2.58
C SER A 41 17.89 7.78 1.09
N LEU A 42 17.03 8.74 0.76
CA LEU A 42 16.69 9.10 -0.64
C LEU A 42 17.77 9.97 -1.28
N ILE A 43 18.31 10.95 -0.53
CA ILE A 43 19.41 11.79 -1.01
C ILE A 43 20.65 10.94 -1.29
N GLY A 44 20.90 9.94 -0.42
CA GLY A 44 22.04 9.03 -0.49
C GLY A 44 21.91 7.88 -1.51
N GLN A 45 20.87 7.86 -2.36
CA GLN A 45 20.75 6.81 -3.38
C GLN A 45 21.87 6.89 -4.42
N THR A 46 22.41 5.73 -4.80
CA THR A 46 23.41 5.60 -5.90
C THR A 46 22.79 5.97 -7.25
N LEU A 47 21.52 5.68 -7.45
CA LEU A 47 20.74 6.18 -8.58
C LEU A 47 20.43 7.67 -8.34
N THR A 48 21.15 8.57 -9.02
CA THR A 48 20.98 10.03 -8.85
C THR A 48 19.81 10.61 -9.63
N ASP A 49 19.37 9.92 -10.70
CA ASP A 49 18.29 10.36 -11.60
C ASP A 49 16.92 10.00 -11.02
N ILE A 50 16.59 10.62 -9.89
CA ILE A 50 15.34 10.41 -9.14
C ILE A 50 14.62 11.74 -8.91
N GLN A 51 13.30 11.64 -8.76
CA GLN A 51 12.42 12.68 -8.22
C GLN A 51 11.86 12.21 -6.88
N VAL A 52 11.86 13.06 -5.88
CA VAL A 52 11.24 12.81 -4.58
C VAL A 52 10.10 13.80 -4.39
N VAL A 53 8.87 13.31 -4.32
CA VAL A 53 7.69 14.15 -4.07
C VAL A 53 7.22 13.87 -2.65
N CYS A 54 7.41 14.86 -1.78
CA CYS A 54 6.96 14.83 -0.40
C CYS A 54 5.61 15.54 -0.27
N ILE A 55 4.62 14.89 0.30
CA ILE A 55 3.30 15.44 0.47
C ILE A 55 2.99 15.53 1.96
N ASP A 56 3.02 16.75 2.50
CA ASP A 56 2.62 17.04 3.88
C ASP A 56 1.10 17.09 3.98
N ASP A 57 0.51 16.13 4.69
CA ASP A 57 -0.93 15.97 4.86
C ASP A 57 -1.43 16.80 6.07
N ALA A 58 -1.10 18.10 6.06
CA ALA A 58 -1.42 19.07 7.11
C ALA A 58 -0.83 18.72 8.49
N SER A 59 0.48 18.45 8.56
CA SER A 59 1.19 18.20 9.81
C SER A 59 1.10 19.38 10.77
N THR A 60 1.01 19.08 12.07
CA THR A 60 0.95 20.06 13.16
C THR A 60 2.25 20.16 13.95
N ASP A 61 3.23 19.31 13.63
CA ASP A 61 4.59 19.31 14.18
C ASP A 61 5.60 20.01 13.23
N ASN A 62 6.90 19.78 13.40
CA ASN A 62 7.93 20.38 12.56
C ASN A 62 8.14 19.69 11.19
N SER A 63 7.32 18.70 10.82
CA SER A 63 7.50 17.92 9.58
C SER A 63 7.61 18.80 8.34
N LEU A 64 6.65 19.69 8.10
CA LEU A 64 6.67 20.59 6.93
C LEU A 64 7.92 21.49 6.90
N SER A 65 8.37 21.99 8.08
CA SER A 65 9.59 22.79 8.17
C SER A 65 10.83 21.99 7.74
N ILE A 66 10.91 20.72 8.15
CA ILE A 66 11.99 19.79 7.77
C ILE A 66 11.95 19.51 6.26
N LEU A 67 10.78 19.23 5.70
CA LEU A 67 10.63 19.00 4.25
C LEU A 67 11.15 20.20 3.45
N ASN A 68 10.77 21.41 3.84
CA ASN A 68 11.22 22.65 3.20
C ASN A 68 12.73 22.90 3.37
N GLU A 69 13.33 22.48 4.49
CA GLU A 69 14.78 22.51 4.68
C GLU A 69 15.50 21.63 3.65
N TYR A 70 15.01 20.39 3.45
CA TYR A 70 15.60 19.43 2.51
C TYR A 70 15.40 19.85 1.05
N ALA A 71 14.22 20.36 0.68
CA ALA A 71 13.95 20.85 -0.68
C ALA A 71 14.83 22.03 -1.08
N ARG A 72 15.28 22.86 -0.11
CA ARG A 72 16.27 23.91 -0.38
C ARG A 72 17.68 23.38 -0.60
N LYS A 73 18.02 22.22 -0.06
CA LYS A 73 19.36 21.60 -0.16
C LYS A 73 19.51 20.69 -1.37
N ASP A 74 18.42 20.05 -1.80
CA ASP A 74 18.42 19.08 -2.90
C ASP A 74 17.23 19.35 -3.85
N ASN A 75 17.55 19.70 -5.08
CA ASN A 75 16.57 20.07 -6.11
C ASN A 75 15.74 18.86 -6.64
N ARG A 76 16.09 17.64 -6.26
CA ARG A 76 15.29 16.45 -6.53
C ARG A 76 14.06 16.34 -5.65
N ILE A 77 14.00 17.09 -4.53
CA ILE A 77 12.92 17.07 -3.55
C ILE A 77 11.92 18.18 -3.86
N GLU A 78 10.68 17.80 -4.07
CA GLU A 78 9.54 18.68 -4.29
C GLU A 78 8.53 18.49 -3.15
N VAL A 79 7.95 19.59 -2.64
CA VAL A 79 7.05 19.55 -1.49
C VAL A 79 5.67 20.07 -1.87
N ILE A 80 4.64 19.29 -1.54
CA ILE A 80 3.23 19.70 -1.57
C ILE A 80 2.79 19.83 -0.11
N ALA A 81 2.22 20.95 0.28
CA ALA A 81 1.60 21.13 1.59
C ALA A 81 0.08 21.18 1.44
N LEU A 82 -0.63 20.22 2.02
CA LEU A 82 -2.08 20.20 2.05
C LEU A 82 -2.58 21.04 3.22
N THR A 83 -3.79 21.59 3.09
CA THR A 83 -4.41 22.44 4.12
C THR A 83 -5.19 21.65 5.16
N GLU A 84 -5.57 20.40 4.85
CA GLU A 84 -6.35 19.51 5.71
C GLU A 84 -5.83 18.08 5.60
N ASN A 85 -5.95 17.32 6.70
CA ASN A 85 -5.57 15.91 6.73
C ASN A 85 -6.65 15.03 6.09
N HIS A 86 -6.31 14.41 4.98
CA HIS A 86 -7.19 13.49 4.23
C HIS A 86 -6.70 12.03 4.27
N GLY A 87 -5.51 11.77 4.81
CA GLY A 87 -4.90 10.44 4.91
C GLY A 87 -3.95 10.11 3.77
N GLN A 88 -3.17 9.06 3.99
CA GLN A 88 -2.03 8.67 3.16
C GLN A 88 -2.38 8.44 1.68
N ALA A 89 -3.51 7.77 1.40
CA ALA A 89 -3.94 7.48 0.03
C ALA A 89 -4.20 8.78 -0.76
N HIS A 90 -4.92 9.73 -0.15
CA HIS A 90 -5.18 11.03 -0.75
C HIS A 90 -3.88 11.81 -0.97
N ALA A 91 -3.03 11.90 0.05
CA ALA A 91 -1.75 12.59 -0.05
C ALA A 91 -0.89 12.02 -1.20
N ARG A 92 -0.75 10.69 -1.30
CA ARG A 92 -0.02 10.05 -2.39
C ARG A 92 -0.64 10.35 -3.76
N ASN A 93 -1.96 10.42 -3.89
CA ASN A 93 -2.64 10.78 -5.15
C ASN A 93 -2.36 12.23 -5.57
N GLN A 94 -2.25 13.17 -4.62
CA GLN A 94 -1.80 14.53 -4.94
C GLN A 94 -0.38 14.51 -5.53
N GLY A 95 0.52 13.72 -4.95
CA GLY A 95 1.88 13.52 -5.46
C GLY A 95 1.92 12.79 -6.80
N LEU A 96 0.98 11.88 -7.07
CA LEU A 96 0.90 11.11 -8.31
C LEU A 96 0.72 12.03 -9.54
N GLY A 97 0.04 13.17 -9.38
CA GLY A 97 -0.08 14.19 -10.42
C GLY A 97 1.25 14.84 -10.82
N MET A 98 2.28 14.78 -9.99
CA MET A 98 3.61 15.32 -10.24
C MET A 98 4.62 14.29 -10.74
N VAL A 99 4.25 13.03 -10.85
CA VAL A 99 5.14 11.93 -11.26
C VAL A 99 5.66 12.14 -12.68
N ARG A 100 6.98 12.28 -12.79
CA ARG A 100 7.71 12.38 -14.06
C ARG A 100 8.58 11.16 -14.35
N GLY A 101 8.85 10.34 -13.34
CA GLY A 101 9.65 9.12 -13.48
C GLY A 101 8.99 8.06 -14.36
N GLN A 102 9.83 7.25 -14.99
CA GLN A 102 9.39 6.06 -15.72
C GLN A 102 8.79 5.03 -14.78
N TYR A 103 9.35 4.95 -13.57
CA TYR A 103 8.92 4.09 -12.48
C TYR A 103 8.49 4.94 -11.29
N VAL A 104 7.61 4.40 -10.47
CA VAL A 104 7.15 5.05 -9.25
C VAL A 104 7.08 4.05 -8.10
N CYS A 105 7.52 4.48 -6.92
CA CYS A 105 7.33 3.78 -5.67
C CYS A 105 6.91 4.77 -4.58
N PHE A 106 6.57 4.25 -3.42
CA PHE A 106 6.40 5.04 -2.21
C PHE A 106 7.48 4.69 -1.18
N LEU A 107 7.72 5.62 -0.27
CA LEU A 107 8.46 5.39 0.96
C LEU A 107 7.67 6.02 2.10
N ASP A 108 7.39 5.24 3.15
CA ASP A 108 6.73 5.77 4.34
C ASP A 108 7.67 6.70 5.12
N SER A 109 7.12 7.75 5.71
CA SER A 109 7.90 8.82 6.33
C SER A 109 8.71 8.41 7.56
N ASP A 110 8.43 7.22 8.10
CA ASP A 110 9.11 6.59 9.23
C ASP A 110 10.08 5.46 8.80
N ASP A 111 10.13 5.14 7.50
CA ASP A 111 10.95 4.08 6.90
C ASP A 111 12.17 4.65 6.15
N TRP A 112 13.06 3.78 5.65
CA TRP A 112 14.21 4.17 4.84
C TRP A 112 14.64 3.05 3.88
N MET A 113 15.50 3.38 2.91
CA MET A 113 16.03 2.46 1.89
C MET A 113 17.55 2.30 2.02
N SER A 114 18.10 1.16 1.53
CA SER A 114 19.55 1.02 1.30
C SER A 114 19.99 1.95 0.17
N ALA A 115 21.26 2.37 0.20
CA ALA A 115 21.80 3.33 -0.77
C ALA A 115 21.66 2.87 -2.24
N ASP A 116 21.65 1.58 -2.50
CA ASP A 116 21.57 0.94 -3.82
C ASP A 116 20.16 0.42 -4.18
N CYS A 117 19.15 0.74 -3.36
CA CYS A 117 17.82 0.17 -3.47
C CYS A 117 17.15 0.46 -4.81
N LEU A 118 17.14 1.73 -5.22
CA LEU A 118 16.49 2.15 -6.45
C LEU A 118 17.29 1.74 -7.69
N GLU A 119 18.63 1.74 -7.62
CA GLU A 119 19.48 1.26 -8.70
C GLU A 119 19.21 -0.22 -9.00
N LYS A 120 19.23 -1.09 -7.99
CA LYS A 120 18.93 -2.53 -8.13
C LYS A 120 17.53 -2.80 -8.70
N ALA A 121 16.55 -1.99 -8.34
CA ALA A 121 15.22 -2.12 -8.90
C ALA A 121 15.18 -1.72 -10.39
N VAL A 122 15.84 -0.64 -10.78
CA VAL A 122 15.93 -0.19 -12.18
C VAL A 122 16.73 -1.19 -13.03
N ASP A 123 17.78 -1.77 -12.47
CA ASP A 123 18.54 -2.83 -13.15
C ASP A 123 17.70 -4.05 -13.41
N CYS A 124 16.83 -4.44 -12.46
CA CYS A 124 15.88 -5.54 -12.66
C CYS A 124 14.95 -5.28 -13.85
N PHE A 125 14.37 -4.08 -13.98
CA PHE A 125 13.54 -3.72 -15.14
C PHE A 125 14.34 -3.73 -16.44
N THR A 126 15.59 -3.28 -16.41
CA THR A 126 16.46 -3.20 -17.59
C THR A 126 16.83 -4.60 -18.10
N GLN A 127 17.14 -5.52 -17.18
CA GLN A 127 17.50 -6.90 -17.49
C GLN A 127 16.30 -7.75 -17.91
N HIS A 128 15.09 -7.38 -17.46
CA HIS A 128 13.85 -8.14 -17.69
C HIS A 128 12.74 -7.23 -18.25
N PRO A 129 12.70 -6.96 -19.56
CA PRO A 129 11.77 -5.99 -20.17
C PRO A 129 10.27 -6.29 -20.02
N LEU A 130 9.90 -7.54 -19.68
CA LEU A 130 8.51 -7.92 -19.40
C LEU A 130 8.09 -7.56 -17.97
N THR A 131 9.03 -7.25 -17.09
CA THR A 131 8.76 -6.88 -15.70
C THR A 131 8.08 -5.52 -15.63
N ASP A 132 6.97 -5.46 -14.90
CA ASP A 132 6.19 -4.24 -14.70
C ASP A 132 6.17 -3.80 -13.23
N SER A 133 6.41 -4.73 -12.28
CA SER A 133 6.56 -4.45 -10.85
C SER A 133 7.75 -5.21 -10.24
N VAL A 134 8.50 -4.56 -9.36
CA VAL A 134 9.64 -5.17 -8.64
C VAL A 134 9.48 -4.95 -7.14
N LEU A 135 9.47 -6.03 -6.37
CA LEU A 135 9.42 -6.00 -4.91
C LEU A 135 10.82 -5.77 -4.35
N PHE A 136 10.92 -4.90 -3.34
CA PHE A 136 12.15 -4.69 -2.58
C PHE A 136 12.39 -5.82 -1.56
N ASP A 137 13.62 -6.05 -1.13
CA ASP A 137 13.94 -6.91 0.02
C ASP A 137 13.52 -6.18 1.31
N THR A 138 12.32 -6.47 1.80
CA THR A 138 11.75 -5.79 2.96
C THR A 138 12.28 -6.37 4.26
N ARG A 139 12.80 -5.49 5.13
CA ARG A 139 13.35 -5.79 6.45
C ARG A 139 12.54 -5.11 7.53
N TYR A 140 11.97 -5.87 8.44
CA TYR A 140 11.41 -5.35 9.68
C TYR A 140 12.53 -4.94 10.62
N VAL A 141 12.51 -3.70 11.08
CA VAL A 141 13.52 -3.15 11.99
C VAL A 141 12.89 -2.91 13.35
N TYR A 142 13.33 -3.66 14.32
CA TYR A 142 13.00 -3.53 15.73
C TYR A 142 14.11 -2.79 16.46
N PRO A 143 13.95 -2.33 17.72
CA PRO A 143 15.00 -1.68 18.47
C PRO A 143 16.25 -2.54 18.69
N ASP A 144 16.11 -3.87 18.68
CA ASP A 144 17.14 -4.85 19.05
C ASP A 144 17.51 -5.83 17.92
N ARG A 145 16.79 -5.84 16.81
CA ARG A 145 17.02 -6.79 15.71
C ARG A 145 16.40 -6.35 14.38
N GLU A 146 16.88 -6.99 13.32
CA GLU A 146 16.25 -6.93 11.99
C GLU A 146 15.77 -8.33 11.59
N GLU A 147 14.62 -8.39 10.92
CA GLU A 147 14.03 -9.62 10.39
C GLU A 147 13.61 -9.42 8.93
N SER A 148 13.86 -10.44 8.09
CA SER A 148 13.31 -10.43 6.72
C SER A 148 11.82 -10.64 6.76
N TYR A 149 11.08 -9.96 5.87
CA TYR A 149 9.68 -10.30 5.62
C TYR A 149 9.58 -11.79 5.24
N PRO A 150 8.68 -12.58 5.87
CA PRO A 150 8.59 -14.03 5.64
C PRO A 150 7.93 -14.33 4.29
N MET A 151 8.65 -14.12 3.20
CA MET A 151 8.18 -14.30 1.83
C MET A 151 8.88 -15.49 1.18
N PRO A 152 8.18 -16.33 0.41
CA PRO A 152 8.84 -17.37 -0.38
C PRO A 152 9.75 -16.72 -1.41
N LYS A 153 10.91 -17.33 -1.64
CA LYS A 153 11.79 -16.89 -2.73
C LYS A 153 11.15 -17.23 -4.08
N PHE A 154 11.14 -16.27 -4.96
CA PHE A 154 10.73 -16.46 -6.35
C PHE A 154 11.58 -15.57 -7.27
N GLU A 155 11.76 -15.99 -8.48
CA GLU A 155 12.46 -15.21 -9.49
C GLU A 155 11.50 -14.29 -10.23
N ALA A 156 10.40 -14.86 -10.70
CA ALA A 156 9.31 -14.16 -11.41
C ALA A 156 7.97 -14.80 -11.11
N MET A 157 6.93 -13.99 -11.16
CA MET A 157 5.52 -14.38 -11.12
C MET A 157 4.76 -13.63 -12.22
N SER A 158 3.74 -14.25 -12.81
CA SER A 158 2.75 -13.48 -13.57
C SER A 158 1.96 -12.56 -12.66
N GLY A 159 1.38 -11.48 -13.21
CA GLY A 159 0.57 -10.56 -12.42
C GLY A 159 -0.58 -11.23 -11.67
N LYS A 160 -1.21 -12.26 -12.30
CA LYS A 160 -2.28 -13.05 -11.65
C LYS A 160 -1.77 -13.84 -10.44
N GLU A 161 -0.62 -14.50 -10.56
CA GLU A 161 0.01 -15.24 -9.44
C GLU A 161 0.40 -14.28 -8.32
N ALA A 162 0.96 -13.11 -8.64
CA ALA A 162 1.29 -12.09 -7.67
C ALA A 162 0.05 -11.51 -6.98
N PHE A 163 -1.04 -11.27 -7.72
CA PHE A 163 -2.32 -10.90 -7.15
C PHE A 163 -2.81 -11.95 -6.14
N GLU A 164 -2.85 -13.23 -6.54
CA GLU A 164 -3.27 -14.32 -5.65
C GLU A 164 -2.41 -14.41 -4.38
N ALA A 165 -1.08 -14.31 -4.53
CA ALA A 165 -0.14 -14.34 -3.42
C ALA A 165 -0.33 -13.16 -2.46
N SER A 166 -0.65 -11.96 -2.98
CA SER A 166 -0.91 -10.76 -2.19
C SER A 166 -2.19 -10.84 -1.35
N LEU A 167 -3.20 -11.63 -1.78
CA LEU A 167 -4.45 -11.80 -1.04
C LEU A 167 -4.28 -12.38 0.36
N THR A 168 -3.23 -13.13 0.57
CA THR A 168 -2.88 -13.77 1.85
C THR A 168 -1.56 -13.27 2.43
N TRP A 169 -1.02 -12.18 1.87
CA TRP A 169 0.26 -11.60 2.25
C TRP A 169 1.43 -12.59 2.19
N LYS A 170 1.38 -13.56 1.28
CA LYS A 170 2.54 -14.38 0.94
C LYS A 170 3.65 -13.55 0.30
N ILE A 171 3.29 -12.48 -0.38
CA ILE A 171 4.18 -11.42 -0.85
C ILE A 171 3.69 -10.08 -0.31
N HIS A 172 4.63 -9.18 0.02
CA HIS A 172 4.30 -7.87 0.58
C HIS A 172 3.92 -6.83 -0.49
N GLY A 173 3.49 -5.65 -0.03
CA GLY A 173 3.09 -4.52 -0.87
C GLY A 173 4.14 -3.40 -0.92
N VAL A 174 5.42 -3.71 -0.74
CA VAL A 174 6.52 -2.72 -0.82
C VAL A 174 7.29 -2.96 -2.11
N TYR A 175 7.05 -2.12 -3.12
CA TYR A 175 7.48 -2.37 -4.50
C TYR A 175 7.63 -1.06 -5.27
N ILE A 176 8.25 -1.16 -6.44
CA ILE A 176 8.30 -0.15 -7.48
C ILE A 176 7.58 -0.67 -8.72
N VAL A 177 6.85 0.19 -9.42
CA VAL A 177 6.02 -0.19 -10.55
C VAL A 177 6.20 0.81 -11.70
N LYS A 178 5.91 0.41 -12.93
CA LYS A 178 5.82 1.32 -14.06
C LYS A 178 4.80 2.41 -13.81
N ALA A 179 5.16 3.66 -14.06
CA ALA A 179 4.32 4.82 -13.76
C ALA A 179 2.98 4.79 -14.51
N GLU A 180 2.92 4.18 -15.70
CA GLU A 180 1.67 4.00 -16.46
C GLU A 180 0.63 3.18 -15.69
N ILE A 181 1.05 2.06 -15.06
CA ILE A 181 0.16 1.22 -14.26
C ILE A 181 -0.32 1.99 -13.02
N HIS A 182 0.56 2.73 -12.36
CA HIS A 182 0.18 3.49 -11.18
C HIS A 182 -0.79 4.64 -11.51
N LYS A 183 -0.64 5.27 -12.67
CA LYS A 183 -1.56 6.31 -13.14
C LYS A 183 -2.94 5.75 -13.54
N GLU A 184 -2.97 4.53 -14.08
CA GLU A 184 -4.22 3.82 -14.40
C GLU A 184 -4.97 3.40 -13.13
N PHE A 185 -4.24 2.94 -12.11
CA PHE A 185 -4.78 2.53 -10.81
C PHE A 185 -4.18 3.38 -9.69
N PRO A 186 -4.70 4.60 -9.45
CA PRO A 186 -4.25 5.44 -8.34
C PRO A 186 -4.62 4.82 -6.99
N TYR A 187 -4.14 5.42 -5.90
CA TYR A 187 -4.49 4.94 -4.56
C TYR A 187 -5.99 5.00 -4.31
N ASP A 188 -6.54 3.93 -3.74
CA ASP A 188 -7.95 3.85 -3.38
C ASP A 188 -8.24 4.72 -2.15
N GLU A 189 -9.04 5.78 -2.33
CA GLU A 189 -9.44 6.71 -1.27
C GLU A 189 -10.79 6.33 -0.62
N SER A 190 -11.29 5.13 -0.85
CA SER A 190 -12.61 4.69 -0.33
C SER A 190 -12.68 4.67 1.20
N CYS A 191 -11.53 4.62 1.88
CA CYS A 191 -11.40 4.70 3.33
C CYS A 191 -10.00 5.17 3.74
N LYS A 192 -9.87 5.65 5.01
CA LYS A 192 -8.61 6.20 5.52
C LYS A 192 -7.54 5.13 5.82
N ALA A 193 -7.93 3.88 6.00
CA ALA A 193 -7.02 2.79 6.33
C ALA A 193 -7.30 1.56 5.47
N TYR A 194 -6.24 0.80 5.13
CA TYR A 194 -6.32 -0.48 4.41
C TYR A 194 -6.77 -0.42 2.94
N SER A 195 -6.98 0.76 2.38
CA SER A 195 -7.35 0.90 0.96
C SER A 195 -6.14 0.86 0.02
N ASP A 196 -4.96 1.15 0.52
CA ASP A 196 -3.67 1.01 -0.17
C ASP A 196 -3.37 -0.43 -0.61
N ASP A 197 -3.85 -1.43 0.18
CA ASP A 197 -3.83 -2.85 -0.20
C ASP A 197 -4.47 -3.10 -1.57
N ASN A 198 -5.56 -2.40 -1.88
CA ASN A 198 -6.29 -2.53 -3.15
C ASN A 198 -5.42 -2.07 -4.32
N THR A 199 -4.74 -0.94 -4.16
CA THR A 199 -3.83 -0.38 -5.18
C THR A 199 -2.70 -1.36 -5.47
N THR A 200 -2.05 -1.88 -4.44
CA THR A 200 -1.01 -2.91 -4.58
C THR A 200 -1.50 -4.12 -5.38
N ARG A 201 -2.68 -4.65 -5.05
CA ARG A 201 -3.28 -5.80 -5.72
C ARG A 201 -3.62 -5.53 -7.18
N LEU A 202 -4.14 -4.32 -7.49
CA LEU A 202 -4.44 -3.92 -8.86
C LEU A 202 -3.15 -3.75 -9.68
N HIS A 203 -2.10 -3.16 -9.11
CA HIS A 203 -0.80 -3.05 -9.78
C HIS A 203 -0.22 -4.43 -10.12
N TYR A 204 -0.27 -5.37 -9.17
CA TYR A 204 0.17 -6.74 -9.45
C TYR A 204 -0.68 -7.39 -10.54
N LEU A 205 -2.01 -7.33 -10.43
CA LEU A 205 -2.93 -7.94 -11.41
C LEU A 205 -2.70 -7.39 -12.83
N SER A 206 -2.36 -6.10 -12.95
CA SER A 206 -2.11 -5.41 -14.22
C SER A 206 -0.69 -5.57 -14.73
N SER A 207 0.22 -6.14 -13.92
CA SER A 207 1.59 -6.42 -14.34
C SER A 207 1.65 -7.67 -15.21
N ARG A 208 2.44 -7.64 -16.29
CA ARG A 208 2.76 -8.84 -17.09
C ARG A 208 3.61 -9.80 -16.27
N GLU A 209 4.62 -9.25 -15.59
CA GLU A 209 5.56 -9.96 -14.75
C GLU A 209 5.90 -9.14 -13.51
N VAL A 210 5.99 -9.82 -12.36
CA VAL A 210 6.40 -9.29 -11.06
C VAL A 210 7.66 -10.03 -10.62
N ARG A 211 8.71 -9.28 -10.23
CA ARG A 211 10.00 -9.82 -9.77
C ARG A 211 10.38 -9.29 -8.40
N THR A 212 11.48 -9.78 -7.86
CA THR A 212 12.14 -9.25 -6.66
C THR A 212 13.50 -8.68 -7.02
N CYS A 213 13.99 -7.72 -6.23
CA CYS A 213 15.37 -7.27 -6.28
C CYS A 213 16.02 -7.36 -4.89
N GLU A 214 17.34 -7.19 -4.84
CA GLU A 214 18.10 -7.17 -3.57
C GLU A 214 18.18 -5.78 -2.92
N GLY A 215 17.51 -4.77 -3.52
CA GLY A 215 17.38 -3.44 -2.93
C GLY A 215 16.55 -3.51 -1.65
N ARG A 216 17.10 -2.99 -0.54
CA ARG A 216 16.45 -3.14 0.76
C ARG A 216 15.57 -1.97 1.12
N TYR A 217 14.37 -2.30 1.59
CA TYR A 217 13.44 -1.39 2.24
C TYR A 217 13.37 -1.74 3.72
N TYR A 218 13.67 -0.79 4.59
CA TYR A 218 13.68 -0.97 6.03
C TYR A 218 12.39 -0.42 6.62
N TYR A 219 11.56 -1.32 7.13
CA TYR A 219 10.26 -1.03 7.73
C TYR A 219 10.39 -0.96 9.26
N LEU A 220 10.29 0.25 9.81
CA LEU A 220 10.46 0.49 11.24
C LEU A 220 9.25 -0.02 12.03
N GLN A 221 9.51 -0.87 13.02
CA GLN A 221 8.49 -1.40 13.92
C GLN A 221 8.46 -0.56 15.21
N HIS A 222 7.40 0.24 15.40
CA HIS A 222 7.21 1.06 16.59
C HIS A 222 5.74 1.08 17.04
N GLY A 223 5.49 1.46 18.32
CA GLY A 223 4.16 1.38 18.92
C GLY A 223 3.13 2.39 18.39
N GLU A 224 3.55 3.40 17.64
CA GLU A 224 2.69 4.45 17.08
C GLU A 224 2.07 4.05 15.72
N SER A 225 2.48 2.92 15.14
CA SER A 225 2.00 2.41 13.84
C SER A 225 0.48 2.25 13.83
N THR A 226 -0.16 2.69 12.75
CA THR A 226 -1.62 2.66 12.56
C THR A 226 -2.20 1.24 12.63
N THR A 227 -1.43 0.24 12.22
CA THR A 227 -1.86 -1.17 12.19
C THR A 227 -2.07 -1.79 13.57
N HIS A 228 -1.48 -1.21 14.62
CA HIS A 228 -1.58 -1.72 16.00
C HIS A 228 -2.73 -1.09 16.81
N LYS A 229 -3.38 -0.04 16.30
CA LYS A 229 -4.45 0.64 17.02
C LYS A 229 -5.74 -0.19 17.04
N THR A 230 -6.29 -0.39 18.26
CA THR A 230 -7.63 -1.00 18.43
C THR A 230 -8.69 0.09 18.32
N GLY A 231 -9.66 -0.09 17.42
CA GLY A 231 -10.73 0.89 17.23
C GLY A 231 -11.60 0.64 15.99
N LEU A 232 -12.47 1.59 15.70
CA LEU A 232 -13.44 1.54 14.60
C LEU A 232 -12.77 1.45 13.23
N GLN A 233 -11.60 2.06 13.07
CA GLN A 233 -10.85 2.04 11.80
C GLN A 233 -10.52 0.62 11.29
N ARG A 234 -10.49 -0.39 12.19
CA ARG A 234 -10.27 -1.78 11.78
C ARG A 234 -11.34 -2.30 10.83
N PHE A 235 -12.55 -1.75 10.89
CA PHE A 235 -13.67 -2.14 10.01
C PHE A 235 -13.59 -1.52 8.61
N ASP A 236 -12.65 -0.59 8.37
CA ASP A 236 -12.40 -0.04 7.03
C ASP A 236 -11.93 -1.13 6.05
N TYR A 237 -11.37 -2.23 6.53
CA TYR A 237 -11.12 -3.42 5.70
C TYR A 237 -12.34 -3.86 4.88
N LEU A 238 -13.55 -3.81 5.46
CA LEU A 238 -14.75 -4.22 4.72
C LEU A 238 -15.18 -3.21 3.68
N LYS A 239 -14.92 -1.92 3.91
CA LYS A 239 -15.16 -0.86 2.92
C LYS A 239 -14.16 -0.98 1.78
N ALA A 240 -12.85 -1.13 2.09
CA ALA A 240 -11.81 -1.38 1.10
C ALA A 240 -12.12 -2.64 0.26
N ASN A 241 -12.58 -3.72 0.90
CA ASN A 241 -12.97 -4.94 0.19
C ASN A 241 -14.15 -4.72 -0.77
N MET A 242 -15.09 -3.85 -0.43
CA MET A 242 -16.19 -3.52 -1.34
C MET A 242 -15.70 -2.69 -2.54
N SER A 243 -14.87 -1.68 -2.28
CA SER A 243 -14.25 -0.86 -3.32
C SER A 243 -13.48 -1.73 -4.32
N MET A 244 -12.64 -2.63 -3.83
CA MET A 244 -11.89 -3.56 -4.68
C MET A 244 -12.80 -4.47 -5.50
N LYS A 245 -13.86 -5.03 -4.90
CA LYS A 245 -14.85 -5.84 -5.66
C LYS A 245 -15.45 -5.04 -6.80
N GLN A 246 -15.87 -3.80 -6.55
CA GLN A 246 -16.43 -2.94 -7.57
C GLN A 246 -15.42 -2.64 -8.68
N THR A 247 -14.16 -2.40 -8.31
CA THR A 247 -13.09 -2.16 -9.28
C THR A 247 -12.82 -3.39 -10.13
N LEU A 248 -12.73 -4.58 -9.54
CA LEU A 248 -12.55 -5.84 -10.28
C LEU A 248 -13.69 -6.09 -11.27
N LEU A 249 -14.93 -5.82 -10.89
CA LEU A 249 -16.09 -5.91 -11.79
C LEU A 249 -16.00 -4.87 -12.93
N LYS A 250 -15.62 -3.64 -12.61
CA LYS A 250 -15.49 -2.54 -13.58
C LYS A 250 -14.43 -2.82 -14.65
N ILE A 251 -13.29 -3.41 -14.27
CA ILE A 251 -12.22 -3.75 -15.23
C ILE A 251 -12.47 -5.07 -15.96
N GLY A 252 -13.59 -5.76 -15.69
CA GLY A 252 -13.92 -7.05 -16.30
C GLY A 252 -12.97 -8.17 -15.89
N ALA A 253 -12.56 -8.22 -14.63
CA ALA A 253 -11.68 -9.26 -14.13
C ALA A 253 -12.28 -10.66 -14.36
N GLU A 254 -11.42 -11.64 -14.62
CA GLU A 254 -11.84 -13.03 -14.84
C GLU A 254 -12.66 -13.58 -13.67
N GLU A 255 -13.63 -14.44 -13.94
CA GLU A 255 -14.50 -15.06 -12.92
C GLU A 255 -13.69 -15.72 -11.78
N ARG A 256 -12.58 -16.38 -12.13
CA ARG A 256 -11.68 -16.97 -11.13
C ARG A 256 -11.12 -15.93 -10.15
N ILE A 257 -10.76 -14.75 -10.62
CA ILE A 257 -10.25 -13.64 -9.77
C ILE A 257 -11.36 -13.14 -8.87
N LEU A 258 -12.58 -12.99 -9.38
CA LEU A 258 -13.75 -12.59 -8.61
C LEU A 258 -14.07 -13.62 -7.53
N ASP A 259 -14.01 -14.92 -7.83
CA ASP A 259 -14.25 -16.00 -6.87
C ASP A 259 -13.18 -16.00 -5.76
N LEU A 260 -11.90 -15.90 -6.12
CA LEU A 260 -10.81 -15.80 -5.16
C LEU A 260 -10.99 -14.60 -4.23
N TYR A 261 -11.33 -13.44 -4.79
CA TYR A 261 -11.50 -12.23 -4.00
C TYR A 261 -12.75 -12.32 -3.10
N GLU A 262 -13.82 -12.96 -3.56
CA GLU A 262 -15.01 -13.16 -2.72
C GLU A 262 -14.73 -14.03 -1.49
N ASN A 263 -13.83 -15.03 -1.62
CA ASN A 263 -13.36 -15.81 -0.48
C ASN A 263 -12.60 -14.92 0.54
N VAL A 264 -11.75 -14.00 0.07
CA VAL A 264 -11.05 -13.03 0.94
C VAL A 264 -12.05 -12.13 1.67
N ARG A 265 -13.04 -11.60 0.96
CA ARG A 265 -14.12 -10.77 1.55
C ARG A 265 -14.86 -11.54 2.64
N TRP A 266 -15.21 -12.78 2.37
CA TRP A 266 -15.86 -13.65 3.35
C TRP A 266 -14.99 -13.89 4.59
N LEU A 267 -13.72 -14.22 4.41
CA LEU A 267 -12.78 -14.39 5.52
C LEU A 267 -12.61 -13.13 6.36
N ASN A 268 -12.64 -11.95 5.74
CA ASN A 268 -12.58 -10.67 6.46
C ASN A 268 -13.86 -10.40 7.26
N VAL A 269 -15.03 -10.78 6.76
CA VAL A 269 -16.29 -10.73 7.54
C VAL A 269 -16.17 -11.58 8.80
N VAL A 270 -15.75 -12.84 8.67
CA VAL A 270 -15.54 -13.77 9.82
C VAL A 270 -14.43 -13.24 10.74
N GLY A 271 -13.33 -12.77 10.17
CA GLY A 271 -12.19 -12.22 10.92
C GLY A 271 -12.55 -11.01 11.77
N LEU A 272 -13.40 -10.10 11.26
CA LEU A 272 -13.84 -8.93 12.01
C LEU A 272 -14.93 -9.28 13.06
N MET A 273 -15.75 -10.30 12.82
CA MET A 273 -16.57 -10.88 13.89
C MET A 273 -15.70 -11.41 15.04
N TYR A 274 -14.61 -12.11 14.70
CA TYR A 274 -13.65 -12.60 15.71
C TYR A 274 -12.93 -11.47 16.42
N TYR A 275 -12.55 -10.40 15.69
CA TYR A 275 -11.95 -9.20 16.29
C TYR A 275 -12.87 -8.55 17.33
N VAL A 276 -14.16 -8.39 17.04
CA VAL A 276 -15.15 -7.90 18.00
C VAL A 276 -15.24 -8.83 19.23
N PHE A 277 -15.29 -10.14 19.01
CA PHE A 277 -15.34 -11.14 20.09
C PHE A 277 -14.14 -11.02 21.03
N LEU A 278 -12.91 -10.91 20.50
CA LEU A 278 -11.69 -10.80 21.29
C LEU A 278 -11.58 -9.46 22.04
N ASN A 279 -11.96 -8.38 21.37
CA ASN A 279 -11.73 -7.01 21.85
C ASN A 279 -12.97 -6.37 22.51
N ARG A 280 -14.02 -7.13 22.80
CA ARG A 280 -15.30 -6.64 23.37
C ARG A 280 -15.17 -5.87 24.68
N LYS A 281 -14.06 -6.04 25.42
CA LYS A 281 -13.77 -5.31 26.66
C LYS A 281 -12.99 -4.02 26.42
N LEU A 282 -12.31 -3.89 25.29
CA LEU A 282 -11.48 -2.75 24.90
C LEU A 282 -12.23 -1.77 24.00
N LEU A 283 -13.13 -2.28 23.15
CA LEU A 283 -13.95 -1.46 22.26
C LEU A 283 -15.08 -0.77 23.03
N SER A 284 -15.36 0.49 22.66
CA SER A 284 -16.53 1.18 23.19
C SER A 284 -17.84 0.52 22.71
N LYS A 285 -18.94 0.72 23.45
CA LYS A 285 -20.27 0.24 23.01
C LYS A 285 -20.68 0.83 21.65
N GLY A 286 -20.28 2.08 21.38
CA GLY A 286 -20.50 2.76 20.11
C GLY A 286 -19.75 2.09 18.96
N ASP A 287 -18.45 1.79 19.16
CA ASP A 287 -17.62 1.12 18.14
C ASP A 287 -18.11 -0.28 17.82
N ILE A 288 -18.53 -1.04 18.87
CA ILE A 288 -19.13 -2.37 18.67
C ILE A 288 -20.40 -2.26 17.82
N LYS A 289 -21.31 -1.34 18.17
CA LYS A 289 -22.57 -1.15 17.44
C LYS A 289 -22.32 -0.80 15.98
N GLU A 290 -21.45 0.16 15.73
CA GLU A 290 -21.12 0.60 14.37
C GLU A 290 -20.34 -0.47 13.60
N GLY A 291 -19.35 -1.12 14.23
CA GLY A 291 -18.62 -2.24 13.66
C GLY A 291 -19.52 -3.39 13.23
N MET A 292 -20.48 -3.78 14.09
CA MET A 292 -21.47 -4.80 13.75
C MET A 292 -22.40 -4.39 12.61
N ARG A 293 -22.71 -3.09 12.48
CA ARG A 293 -23.47 -2.55 11.36
C ARG A 293 -22.70 -2.70 10.05
N ILE A 294 -21.39 -2.36 10.05
CA ILE A 294 -20.50 -2.50 8.89
C ILE A 294 -20.33 -3.98 8.52
N ILE A 295 -20.10 -4.86 9.50
CA ILE A 295 -20.00 -6.30 9.25
C ILE A 295 -21.28 -6.84 8.60
N ARG A 296 -22.47 -6.47 9.12
CA ARG A 296 -23.77 -6.89 8.55
C ARG A 296 -23.96 -6.41 7.11
N TRP A 297 -23.56 -5.16 6.82
CA TRP A 297 -23.57 -4.63 5.47
C TRP A 297 -22.70 -5.46 4.52
N ALA A 298 -21.45 -5.74 4.92
CA ALA A 298 -20.55 -6.57 4.13
C ALA A 298 -21.08 -8.01 3.98
N TRP A 299 -21.56 -8.62 5.07
CA TRP A 299 -22.17 -9.95 5.09
C TRP A 299 -23.33 -10.06 4.08
N ASN A 300 -24.19 -9.03 4.00
CA ASN A 300 -25.29 -9.00 3.03
C ASN A 300 -24.80 -9.02 1.57
N SER A 301 -23.61 -8.50 1.31
CA SER A 301 -23.02 -8.35 -0.03
C SER A 301 -22.22 -9.56 -0.52
N ILE A 302 -22.03 -10.58 0.34
CA ILE A 302 -21.29 -11.81 -0.04
C ILE A 302 -22.11 -12.66 -0.99
N GLU A 303 -21.52 -13.06 -2.11
CA GLU A 303 -22.08 -13.98 -3.09
C GLU A 303 -21.69 -15.42 -2.75
N GLN A 304 -22.63 -16.17 -2.13
CA GLN A 304 -22.33 -17.51 -1.59
C GLN A 304 -21.93 -18.51 -2.67
N ASP A 305 -22.44 -18.35 -3.88
CA ASP A 305 -22.15 -19.26 -4.98
C ASP A 305 -20.67 -19.21 -5.40
N ARG A 306 -20.03 -18.07 -5.25
CA ARG A 306 -18.59 -17.87 -5.50
C ARG A 306 -17.67 -18.45 -4.43
N LEU A 307 -18.19 -18.81 -3.26
CA LEU A 307 -17.37 -19.32 -2.18
C LEU A 307 -16.92 -20.76 -2.39
N GLU A 308 -15.68 -21.05 -2.02
CA GLU A 308 -15.14 -22.41 -2.05
C GLU A 308 -15.93 -23.38 -1.14
N PRO A 309 -16.06 -24.66 -1.52
CA PRO A 309 -16.79 -25.65 -0.74
C PRO A 309 -16.32 -25.77 0.72
N ARG A 310 -15.04 -25.55 1.01
CA ARG A 310 -14.47 -25.59 2.37
C ARG A 310 -15.10 -24.57 3.32
N TYR A 311 -15.52 -23.42 2.81
CA TYR A 311 -16.20 -22.40 3.63
C TYR A 311 -17.68 -22.66 3.79
N LYS A 312 -18.31 -23.39 2.85
CA LYS A 312 -19.74 -23.73 2.92
C LYS A 312 -20.05 -24.88 3.90
N ARG A 313 -19.02 -25.66 4.31
CA ARG A 313 -19.21 -26.89 5.10
C ARG A 313 -18.59 -26.86 6.49
N LYS A 314 -17.79 -25.85 6.82
CA LYS A 314 -17.07 -25.78 8.09
C LYS A 314 -17.77 -24.82 9.05
N LEU A 315 -18.14 -25.33 10.26
CA LEU A 315 -18.69 -24.50 11.32
C LEU A 315 -17.81 -23.27 11.57
N GLY A 316 -18.43 -22.11 11.73
CA GLY A 316 -17.75 -20.81 11.86
C GLY A 316 -17.36 -20.16 10.51
N TYR A 317 -17.39 -20.93 9.41
CA TYR A 317 -17.16 -20.40 8.06
C TYR A 317 -18.40 -20.56 7.17
N MET A 318 -19.46 -21.20 7.64
CA MET A 318 -20.69 -21.37 6.87
C MET A 318 -21.41 -20.03 6.73
N PRO A 319 -21.65 -19.54 5.50
CA PRO A 319 -22.33 -18.27 5.28
C PRO A 319 -23.85 -18.40 5.52
N MET A 320 -24.29 -18.38 6.77
CA MET A 320 -25.73 -18.49 7.11
C MET A 320 -26.53 -17.25 6.72
N LYS A 321 -26.85 -17.11 5.43
CA LYS A 321 -27.54 -15.96 4.85
C LYS A 321 -29.04 -15.88 5.15
N TRP A 322 -29.64 -16.94 5.69
CA TRP A 322 -31.06 -16.95 6.02
C TRP A 322 -31.41 -16.11 7.26
N SER A 323 -30.48 -15.87 8.17
CA SER A 323 -30.68 -15.02 9.34
C SER A 323 -29.37 -14.45 9.86
N TRP A 324 -29.31 -13.11 9.96
CA TRP A 324 -28.18 -12.41 10.60
C TRP A 324 -27.98 -12.86 12.05
N ASN A 325 -29.07 -13.00 12.82
CA ASN A 325 -28.97 -13.39 14.21
C ASN A 325 -28.43 -14.82 14.37
N ALA A 326 -28.83 -15.74 13.50
CA ALA A 326 -28.29 -17.10 13.49
C ALA A 326 -26.80 -17.12 13.14
N PHE A 327 -26.37 -16.32 12.17
CA PHE A 327 -24.96 -16.14 11.85
C PHE A 327 -24.16 -15.63 13.06
N VAL A 328 -24.65 -14.58 13.74
CA VAL A 328 -24.01 -14.03 14.94
C VAL A 328 -23.91 -15.07 16.06
N VAL A 329 -24.97 -15.86 16.29
CA VAL A 329 -24.96 -16.94 17.30
C VAL A 329 -23.96 -18.03 16.92
N GLN A 330 -23.95 -18.48 15.66
CA GLN A 330 -22.99 -19.46 15.14
C GLN A 330 -21.55 -19.03 15.39
N GLU A 331 -21.20 -17.79 15.02
CA GLU A 331 -19.83 -17.27 15.18
C GLU A 331 -19.44 -17.19 16.67
N ASN A 332 -20.32 -16.71 17.54
CA ASN A 332 -20.03 -16.66 18.97
C ASN A 332 -19.83 -18.04 19.59
N VAL A 333 -20.62 -19.04 19.19
CA VAL A 333 -20.46 -20.46 19.63
C VAL A 333 -19.09 -20.95 19.11
N TYR A 334 -18.80 -20.79 17.84
CA TYR A 334 -17.54 -21.22 17.24
C TYR A 334 -16.31 -20.59 17.93
N PHE A 335 -16.32 -19.28 18.16
CA PHE A 335 -15.20 -18.56 18.81
C PHE A 335 -15.04 -18.97 20.26
N THR A 336 -16.15 -19.22 20.98
CA THR A 336 -16.11 -19.73 22.36
C THR A 336 -15.47 -21.10 22.42
N LEU A 337 -15.90 -22.04 21.56
CA LEU A 337 -15.31 -23.36 21.46
C LEU A 337 -13.82 -23.32 21.11
N LYS A 338 -13.45 -22.49 20.12
CA LYS A 338 -12.05 -22.27 19.73
C LYS A 338 -11.22 -21.73 20.90
N ALA A 339 -11.74 -20.77 21.65
CA ALA A 339 -11.05 -20.21 22.81
C ALA A 339 -10.87 -21.24 23.96
N LEU A 340 -11.81 -22.16 24.16
CA LEU A 340 -11.71 -23.25 25.14
C LEU A 340 -10.67 -24.30 24.70
N LEU A 341 -10.61 -24.64 23.41
CA LEU A 341 -9.67 -25.63 22.90
C LEU A 341 -8.22 -25.10 22.89
N ASN A 342 -8.02 -23.82 22.65
CA ASN A 342 -6.67 -23.18 22.64
C ASN A 342 -6.15 -22.91 24.09
N ARG A 343 -6.93 -23.15 25.13
CA ARG A 343 -6.48 -23.05 26.53
C ARG A 343 -5.92 -24.37 27.07
N ARG A 344 -5.92 -25.43 26.29
CA ARG A 344 -5.27 -26.71 26.56
C ARG A 344 -3.94 -26.81 25.80
#